data_0a8ba4b6ab8250c3fbcb1be9e274e001
#
_entry.id   0a8ba4b6ab8250c3fbcb1be9e274e001
#
_cell.length_a   1.000
_cell.length_b   1.000
_cell.length_c   1.000
_cell.angle_alpha   90.00
_cell.angle_beta   90.00
_cell.angle_gamma   90.00
#
_symmetry.space_group_name_H-M   'P 1'
#
loop_
_entity.id
_entity.type
_entity.pdbx_description
1 polymer ?
#
loop_
_entity_poly.entity_id
_entity_poly.type
_entity_poly.pdbx_seq_one_letter_code
_entity_poly.pdbx_strand_id
1 'polypeptide(L)'
;MKQGTITKKRLAIAAIIILAFGSGILIGKNWPDARGSFHDIILNDPEDLQALVTPDDKRVVKLASDLQTPEKAYEFVRDRIFYEESAPAMPAGSVIEYGKASCLGKAILLCSLYRAMGFPASDVRIATGELAHPTTTIFHAWIDIEYEGNCYQQDTTSLIGTFDFHEFKGSSFTQSFIRWEEFVFNDEDFGVVSPLNLIKKPYPPGS
;
A
#
# COMPACT_ATOMS: atom_id res chain seq x y z
N MET A 1 32.90 22.90 4.81
CA MET A 1 31.84 22.67 3.80
C MET A 1 31.97 21.24 3.29
N LYS A 2 31.11 20.30 3.75
CA LYS A 2 31.08 18.93 3.24
C LYS A 2 30.00 18.85 2.16
N GLN A 3 30.40 18.76 0.90
CA GLN A 3 29.48 18.41 -0.20
C GLN A 3 29.03 16.96 0.00
N GLY A 4 27.74 16.80 0.23
CA GLY A 4 27.11 15.50 0.33
C GLY A 4 27.17 14.78 -1.02
N THR A 5 27.86 13.67 -1.04
CA THR A 5 27.92 12.77 -2.18
C THR A 5 26.53 12.16 -2.37
N ILE A 6 25.78 12.64 -3.38
CA ILE A 6 24.54 12.00 -3.82
C ILE A 6 24.94 10.60 -4.26
N THR A 7 24.58 9.60 -3.49
CA THR A 7 25.00 8.23 -3.71
C THR A 7 24.44 7.71 -5.04
N LYS A 8 25.29 7.01 -5.82
CA LYS A 8 24.92 6.39 -7.11
C LYS A 8 23.63 5.54 -7.04
N LYS A 9 23.22 5.09 -5.85
CA LYS A 9 21.95 4.41 -5.60
C LYS A 9 20.72 5.30 -5.85
N ARG A 10 20.73 6.59 -5.44
CA ARG A 10 19.61 7.52 -5.66
C ARG A 10 19.39 7.80 -7.15
N LEU A 11 20.48 7.91 -7.92
CA LEU A 11 20.38 8.07 -9.38
C LEU A 11 19.86 6.80 -10.08
N ALA A 12 20.20 5.61 -9.58
CA ALA A 12 19.75 4.35 -10.15
C ALA A 12 18.25 4.12 -9.91
N ILE A 13 17.73 4.47 -8.74
CA ILE A 13 16.30 4.36 -8.42
C ILE A 13 15.49 5.33 -9.29
N ALA A 14 15.93 6.59 -9.41
CA ALA A 14 15.29 7.56 -10.29
C ALA A 14 15.31 7.13 -11.77
N ALA A 15 16.41 6.52 -12.23
CA ALA A 15 16.52 6.03 -13.60
C ALA A 15 15.63 4.80 -13.88
N ILE A 16 15.44 3.90 -12.90
CA ILE A 16 14.56 2.74 -13.03
C ILE A 16 13.10 3.18 -13.07
N ILE A 17 12.71 4.15 -12.23
CA ILE A 17 11.37 4.73 -12.26
C ILE A 17 11.12 5.41 -13.61
N ILE A 18 12.05 6.18 -14.15
CA ILE A 18 11.92 6.85 -15.46
C ILE A 18 11.85 5.83 -16.61
N LEU A 19 12.58 4.71 -16.55
CA LEU A 19 12.53 3.67 -17.58
C LEU A 19 11.22 2.86 -17.54
N ALA A 20 10.67 2.60 -16.36
CA ALA A 20 9.37 1.94 -16.22
C ALA A 20 8.22 2.83 -16.76
N PHE A 21 8.32 4.16 -16.60
CA PHE A 21 7.35 5.12 -17.12
C PHE A 21 7.60 5.51 -18.59
N GLY A 22 8.84 5.49 -19.05
CA GLY A 22 9.20 5.86 -20.43
C GLY A 22 8.65 4.89 -21.49
N SER A 23 8.49 3.62 -21.16
CA SER A 23 7.90 2.62 -22.07
C SER A 23 6.35 2.66 -22.11
N GLY A 24 5.71 3.22 -21.07
CA GLY A 24 4.25 3.41 -21.02
C GLY A 24 3.74 4.62 -21.81
N ILE A 25 4.62 5.57 -22.17
CA ILE A 25 4.23 6.81 -22.87
C ILE A 25 3.88 6.59 -24.35
N LEU A 26 4.23 5.46 -24.95
CA LEU A 26 3.99 5.18 -26.37
C LEU A 26 2.66 4.47 -26.67
N ILE A 27 1.88 4.10 -25.66
CA ILE A 27 0.58 3.42 -25.87
C ILE A 27 -0.51 4.16 -25.09
N GLY A 28 -1.12 5.17 -25.69
CA GLY A 28 -2.42 5.66 -25.26
C GLY A 28 -2.55 7.14 -24.96
N LYS A 29 -3.05 7.87 -25.92
CA LYS A 29 -3.33 9.32 -25.91
C LYS A 29 -4.59 9.74 -25.16
N ASN A 30 -5.22 8.88 -24.32
CA ASN A 30 -6.42 9.21 -23.57
C ASN A 30 -6.40 8.51 -22.21
N TRP A 31 -5.69 9.08 -21.25
CA TRP A 31 -5.71 8.66 -19.85
C TRP A 31 -6.43 9.72 -19.03
N PRO A 32 -7.57 9.44 -18.37
CA PRO A 32 -8.25 10.42 -17.51
C PRO A 32 -7.54 10.60 -16.18
N ASP A 33 -7.67 11.80 -15.65
CA ASP A 33 -6.93 12.43 -14.54
C ASP A 33 -7.07 11.81 -13.12
N ALA A 34 -7.24 10.53 -12.95
CA ALA A 34 -7.13 9.89 -11.63
C ALA A 34 -5.68 9.86 -11.08
N ARG A 35 -4.73 10.43 -11.82
CA ARG A 35 -3.28 10.42 -11.55
C ARG A 35 -2.83 11.36 -10.43
N GLY A 36 -3.65 12.34 -10.03
CA GLY A 36 -3.18 13.43 -9.19
C GLY A 36 -2.71 13.00 -7.80
N SER A 37 -3.35 12.01 -7.18
CA SER A 37 -3.09 11.73 -5.76
C SER A 37 -1.93 10.75 -5.53
N PHE A 38 -1.84 9.67 -6.31
CA PHE A 38 -0.76 8.68 -6.16
C PHE A 38 0.52 9.10 -6.89
N HIS A 39 0.40 9.73 -8.05
CA HIS A 39 1.54 10.18 -8.84
C HIS A 39 2.34 11.27 -8.12
N ASP A 40 1.66 12.17 -7.40
CA ASP A 40 2.31 13.20 -6.59
C ASP A 40 3.07 12.59 -5.40
N ILE A 41 2.60 11.47 -4.86
CA ILE A 41 3.26 10.75 -3.76
C ILE A 41 4.49 9.95 -4.27
N ILE A 42 4.41 9.34 -5.46
CA ILE A 42 5.53 8.57 -6.04
C ILE A 42 6.69 9.48 -6.47
N LEU A 43 6.42 10.74 -6.81
CA LEU A 43 7.45 11.74 -7.13
C LEU A 43 8.11 12.32 -5.88
N ASN A 44 7.50 12.14 -4.70
CA ASN A 44 8.10 12.44 -3.42
C ASN A 44 9.04 11.29 -3.01
N ASP A 45 10.03 11.59 -2.19
CA ASP A 45 11.03 10.63 -1.73
C ASP A 45 10.31 9.41 -1.08
N PRO A 46 10.69 8.15 -1.35
CA PRO A 46 10.17 6.97 -0.66
C PRO A 46 10.21 7.09 0.87
N GLU A 47 11.17 7.83 1.40
CA GLU A 47 11.26 8.17 2.83
C GLU A 47 10.01 8.90 3.35
N ASP A 48 9.33 9.69 2.52
CA ASP A 48 8.09 10.39 2.90
C ASP A 48 6.93 9.42 3.12
N LEU A 49 6.84 8.33 2.33
CA LEU A 49 5.81 7.28 2.51
C LEU A 49 6.07 6.46 3.77
N GLN A 50 7.32 6.07 3.99
CA GLN A 50 7.72 5.32 5.18
C GLN A 50 7.45 6.12 6.47
N ALA A 51 7.69 7.44 6.45
CA ALA A 51 7.43 8.32 7.57
C ALA A 51 5.94 8.43 7.97
N LEU A 52 5.01 7.99 7.11
CA LEU A 52 3.59 7.93 7.44
C LEU A 52 3.23 6.70 8.27
N VAL A 53 4.03 5.64 8.18
CA VAL A 53 3.89 4.44 9.02
C VAL A 53 4.54 4.74 10.38
N THR A 54 3.71 4.99 11.38
CA THR A 54 4.15 5.53 12.68
C THR A 54 3.76 4.60 13.84
N PRO A 55 4.41 3.42 13.99
CA PRO A 55 4.08 2.46 15.03
C PRO A 55 4.30 2.99 16.45
N ASP A 56 5.21 3.95 16.62
CA ASP A 56 5.54 4.55 17.92
C ASP A 56 4.64 5.75 18.31
N ASP A 57 3.72 6.18 17.43
CA ASP A 57 2.74 7.21 17.77
C ASP A 57 1.89 6.76 18.95
N LYS A 58 1.77 7.59 19.98
CA LYS A 58 1.06 7.25 21.24
C LYS A 58 -0.39 6.81 21.01
N ARG A 59 -1.06 7.34 20.00
CA ARG A 59 -2.44 6.99 19.63
C ARG A 59 -2.48 5.59 19.01
N VAL A 60 -1.51 5.27 18.16
CA VAL A 60 -1.35 3.95 17.54
C VAL A 60 -1.02 2.90 18.60
N VAL A 61 -0.02 3.16 19.44
CA VAL A 61 0.35 2.25 20.55
C VAL A 61 -0.83 1.99 21.48
N LYS A 62 -1.55 3.06 21.86
CA LYS A 62 -2.73 2.90 22.71
C LYS A 62 -3.81 2.05 22.04
N LEU A 63 -4.13 2.35 20.79
CA LEU A 63 -5.14 1.60 20.04
C LEU A 63 -4.73 0.14 19.84
N ALA A 64 -3.48 -0.13 19.48
CA ALA A 64 -2.94 -1.49 19.37
C ALA A 64 -3.10 -2.28 20.69
N SER A 65 -2.78 -1.63 21.82
CA SER A 65 -2.97 -2.21 23.15
C SER A 65 -4.44 -2.48 23.49
N ASP A 66 -5.35 -1.60 23.11
CA ASP A 66 -6.79 -1.77 23.35
C ASP A 66 -7.38 -2.91 22.49
N LEU A 67 -6.93 -3.07 21.24
CA LEU A 67 -7.39 -4.09 20.31
C LEU A 67 -6.83 -5.48 20.60
N GLN A 68 -5.59 -5.58 21.04
CA GLN A 68 -4.90 -6.79 21.54
C GLN A 68 -4.56 -7.86 20.48
N THR A 69 -5.30 -7.97 19.38
CA THR A 69 -5.06 -8.99 18.35
C THR A 69 -5.06 -8.38 16.94
N PRO A 70 -4.33 -8.98 15.99
CA PRO A 70 -4.28 -8.49 14.61
C PRO A 70 -5.65 -8.55 13.92
N GLU A 71 -6.49 -9.54 14.22
CA GLU A 71 -7.84 -9.65 13.68
C GLU A 71 -8.70 -8.45 14.09
N LYS A 72 -8.65 -8.08 15.37
CA LYS A 72 -9.39 -6.89 15.87
C LYS A 72 -8.83 -5.58 15.27
N ALA A 73 -7.53 -5.51 15.02
CA ALA A 73 -6.95 -4.36 14.34
C ALA A 73 -7.45 -4.25 12.90
N TYR A 74 -7.49 -5.37 12.17
CA TYR A 74 -8.07 -5.45 10.83
C TYR A 74 -9.53 -5.02 10.81
N GLU A 75 -10.36 -5.62 11.68
CA GLU A 75 -11.79 -5.29 11.81
C GLU A 75 -12.00 -3.81 12.15
N PHE A 76 -11.19 -3.27 13.07
CA PHE A 76 -11.27 -1.86 13.42
C PHE A 76 -11.01 -0.95 12.22
N VAL A 77 -9.93 -1.19 11.48
CA VAL A 77 -9.60 -0.37 10.30
C VAL A 77 -10.65 -0.56 9.20
N ARG A 78 -11.14 -1.79 8.98
CA ARG A 78 -12.19 -2.07 8.01
C ARG A 78 -13.49 -1.34 8.36
N ASP A 79 -13.95 -1.43 9.60
CA ASP A 79 -15.32 -1.08 9.99
C ASP A 79 -15.44 0.30 10.66
N ARG A 80 -14.37 0.85 11.24
CA ARG A 80 -14.39 2.12 12.01
C ARG A 80 -13.71 3.28 11.31
N ILE A 81 -12.83 3.02 10.34
CA ILE A 81 -12.23 4.07 9.52
C ILE A 81 -13.02 4.12 8.21
N PHE A 82 -13.76 5.21 8.01
CA PHE A 82 -14.58 5.37 6.80
C PHE A 82 -13.67 5.55 5.56
N TYR A 83 -14.03 4.88 4.48
CA TYR A 83 -13.33 5.07 3.20
C TYR A 83 -13.71 6.42 2.58
N GLU A 84 -12.69 7.21 2.25
CA GLU A 84 -12.82 8.49 1.53
C GLU A 84 -11.68 8.59 0.51
N GLU A 85 -11.99 8.42 -0.77
CA GLU A 85 -11.00 8.37 -1.85
C GLU A 85 -10.11 9.61 -1.90
N SER A 86 -10.70 10.80 -1.66
CA SER A 86 -10.00 12.08 -1.68
C SER A 86 -9.24 12.41 -0.38
N ALA A 87 -9.30 11.53 0.64
CA ALA A 87 -8.55 11.77 1.86
C ALA A 87 -7.04 11.74 1.59
N PRO A 88 -6.29 12.75 2.03
CA PRO A 88 -4.85 12.79 1.83
C PRO A 88 -4.16 11.67 2.61
N ALA A 89 -3.01 11.21 2.10
CA ALA A 89 -2.12 10.36 2.88
C ALA A 89 -1.60 11.14 4.10
N MET A 90 -1.70 10.54 5.27
CA MET A 90 -1.30 11.17 6.54
C MET A 90 -0.73 10.13 7.50
N PRO A 91 0.06 10.53 8.53
CA PRO A 91 0.55 9.62 9.54
C PRO A 91 -0.57 8.84 10.24
N ALA A 92 -0.30 7.59 10.61
CA ALA A 92 -1.31 6.68 11.17
C ALA A 92 -2.09 7.25 12.35
N GLY A 93 -1.41 7.96 13.26
CA GLY A 93 -2.08 8.62 14.38
C GLY A 93 -3.08 9.69 13.96
N SER A 94 -2.84 10.37 12.84
CA SER A 94 -3.78 11.36 12.29
C SER A 94 -4.99 10.69 11.63
N VAL A 95 -4.82 9.51 11.02
CA VAL A 95 -5.93 8.71 10.50
C VAL A 95 -6.90 8.33 11.62
N ILE A 96 -6.38 7.95 12.80
CA ILE A 96 -7.22 7.64 13.97
C ILE A 96 -8.08 8.85 14.37
N GLU A 97 -7.49 10.03 14.42
CA GLU A 97 -8.22 11.27 14.81
C GLU A 97 -9.24 11.70 13.77
N TYR A 98 -8.88 11.58 12.49
CA TYR A 98 -9.75 12.00 11.40
C TYR A 98 -10.92 11.02 11.16
N GLY A 99 -10.72 9.73 11.47
CA GLY A 99 -11.72 8.68 11.34
C GLY A 99 -12.08 8.30 9.90
N LYS A 100 -11.34 8.83 8.92
CA LYS A 100 -11.52 8.59 7.50
C LYS A 100 -10.16 8.47 6.80
N ALA A 101 -10.10 7.68 5.72
CA ALA A 101 -8.90 7.53 4.93
C ALA A 101 -9.18 6.97 3.53
N SER A 102 -8.26 7.22 2.59
CA SER A 102 -8.17 6.49 1.32
C SER A 102 -7.65 5.06 1.56
N CYS A 103 -7.56 4.25 0.50
CA CYS A 103 -6.97 2.90 0.57
C CYS A 103 -5.56 2.94 1.19
N LEU A 104 -4.72 3.89 0.76
CA LEU A 104 -3.38 4.07 1.29
C LEU A 104 -3.40 4.44 2.78
N GLY A 105 -4.24 5.38 3.19
CA GLY A 105 -4.33 5.80 4.59
C GLY A 105 -4.82 4.67 5.51
N LYS A 106 -5.78 3.84 5.07
CA LYS A 106 -6.21 2.65 5.80
C LYS A 106 -5.09 1.61 5.92
N ALA A 107 -4.34 1.38 4.83
CA ALA A 107 -3.20 0.47 4.84
C ALA A 107 -2.07 0.99 5.76
N ILE A 108 -1.76 2.30 5.74
CA ILE A 108 -0.79 2.93 6.65
C ILE A 108 -1.17 2.71 8.12
N LEU A 109 -2.45 2.93 8.47
CA LEU A 109 -2.91 2.72 9.84
C LEU A 109 -2.80 1.25 10.24
N LEU A 110 -3.25 0.32 9.38
CA LEU A 110 -3.22 -1.10 9.70
C LEU A 110 -1.78 -1.63 9.84
N CYS A 111 -0.88 -1.25 8.94
CA CYS A 111 0.55 -1.56 9.05
C CYS A 111 1.13 -1.05 10.37
N SER A 112 0.85 0.21 10.72
CA SER A 112 1.33 0.81 11.97
C SER A 112 0.80 0.09 13.20
N LEU A 113 -0.46 -0.35 13.21
CA LEU A 113 -1.04 -1.14 14.31
C LEU A 113 -0.36 -2.50 14.45
N TYR A 114 -0.12 -3.22 13.36
CA TYR A 114 0.59 -4.50 13.40
C TYR A 114 2.02 -4.33 13.91
N ARG A 115 2.72 -3.34 13.41
CA ARG A 115 4.07 -3.01 13.89
C ARG A 115 4.08 -2.66 15.38
N ALA A 116 3.11 -1.87 15.86
CA ALA A 116 2.93 -1.54 17.29
C ALA A 116 2.56 -2.77 18.15
N MET A 117 1.93 -3.79 17.57
CA MET A 117 1.66 -5.08 18.23
C MET A 117 2.90 -5.99 18.28
N GLY A 118 4.03 -5.59 17.68
CA GLY A 118 5.29 -6.31 17.73
C GLY A 118 5.57 -7.21 16.51
N PHE A 119 4.79 -7.11 15.44
CA PHE A 119 5.14 -7.76 14.19
C PHE A 119 6.43 -7.15 13.63
N PRO A 120 7.43 -7.95 13.24
CA PRO A 120 8.65 -7.43 12.64
C PRO A 120 8.36 -6.81 11.25
N ALA A 121 9.22 -5.90 10.79
CA ALA A 121 9.08 -5.26 9.47
C ALA A 121 9.09 -6.28 8.32
N SER A 122 9.81 -7.39 8.48
CA SER A 122 9.84 -8.49 7.50
C SER A 122 8.46 -9.13 7.26
N ASP A 123 7.58 -9.08 8.25
CA ASP A 123 6.33 -9.84 8.27
C ASP A 123 5.11 -8.98 7.88
N VAL A 124 5.26 -7.66 7.82
CA VAL A 124 4.17 -6.72 7.49
C VAL A 124 4.63 -5.67 6.50
N ARG A 125 3.89 -5.53 5.40
CA ARG A 125 4.13 -4.47 4.42
C ARG A 125 2.85 -3.99 3.78
N ILE A 126 2.85 -2.75 3.38
CA ILE A 126 1.86 -2.17 2.48
C ILE A 126 2.29 -2.51 1.06
N ALA A 127 1.40 -3.09 0.29
CA ALA A 127 1.58 -3.29 -1.14
C ALA A 127 0.69 -2.34 -1.92
N THR A 128 1.16 -1.86 -3.07
CA THR A 128 0.43 -0.96 -3.95
C THR A 128 0.43 -1.50 -5.37
N GLY A 129 -0.61 -1.12 -6.12
CA GLY A 129 -0.73 -1.56 -7.50
C GLY A 129 -2.01 -1.08 -8.18
N GLU A 130 -2.28 -1.63 -9.33
CA GLU A 130 -3.49 -1.35 -10.10
C GLU A 130 -4.54 -2.43 -9.86
N LEU A 131 -5.72 -2.00 -9.41
CA LEU A 131 -6.89 -2.86 -9.29
C LEU A 131 -7.45 -3.17 -10.68
N ALA A 132 -7.75 -4.43 -10.95
CA ALA A 132 -8.37 -4.88 -12.20
C ALA A 132 -9.84 -4.42 -12.23
N HIS A 133 -10.12 -3.39 -13.03
CA HIS A 133 -11.48 -2.89 -13.26
C HIS A 133 -11.76 -2.86 -14.77
N PRO A 134 -12.96 -3.27 -15.24
CA PRO A 134 -13.25 -3.40 -16.66
C PRO A 134 -13.15 -2.12 -17.46
N THR A 135 -13.43 -0.96 -16.85
CA THR A 135 -13.60 0.31 -17.56
C THR A 135 -12.65 1.41 -17.10
N THR A 136 -11.90 1.22 -16.03
CA THR A 136 -11.03 2.24 -15.44
C THR A 136 -9.86 1.60 -14.73
N THR A 137 -8.80 2.36 -14.58
CA THR A 137 -7.64 2.01 -13.76
C THR A 137 -7.81 2.63 -12.39
N ILE A 138 -7.75 1.82 -11.35
CA ILE A 138 -7.84 2.26 -9.96
C ILE A 138 -6.54 1.85 -9.27
N PHE A 139 -5.76 2.83 -8.82
CA PHE A 139 -4.64 2.55 -7.93
C PHE A 139 -5.16 2.12 -6.57
N HIS A 140 -4.56 1.09 -6.00
CA HIS A 140 -4.99 0.48 -4.77
C HIS A 140 -3.83 0.18 -3.84
N ALA A 141 -4.13 0.12 -2.53
CA ALA A 141 -3.19 -0.28 -1.50
C ALA A 141 -3.84 -1.31 -0.58
N TRP A 142 -3.08 -2.35 -0.24
CA TRP A 142 -3.48 -3.43 0.66
C TRP A 142 -2.32 -3.81 1.58
N ILE A 143 -2.55 -4.72 2.51
CA ILE A 143 -1.53 -5.26 3.42
C ILE A 143 -1.18 -6.69 3.03
N ASP A 144 0.11 -6.99 3.02
CA ASP A 144 0.62 -8.35 3.14
C ASP A 144 1.10 -8.54 4.59
N ILE A 145 0.65 -9.62 5.25
CA ILE A 145 1.05 -9.96 6.61
C ILE A 145 1.40 -11.45 6.71
N GLU A 146 2.52 -11.76 7.39
CA GLU A 146 2.80 -13.11 7.85
C GLU A 146 2.25 -13.30 9.27
N TYR A 147 1.32 -14.23 9.42
CA TYR A 147 0.66 -14.51 10.68
C TYR A 147 0.43 -16.02 10.83
N GLU A 148 0.87 -16.59 11.98
CA GLU A 148 0.77 -18.02 12.28
C GLU A 148 1.33 -18.93 11.18
N GLY A 149 2.46 -18.52 10.59
CA GLY A 149 3.15 -19.27 9.53
C GLY A 149 2.44 -19.24 8.16
N ASN A 150 1.49 -18.33 7.97
CA ASN A 150 0.82 -18.12 6.69
C ASN A 150 0.93 -16.65 6.28
N CYS A 151 1.09 -16.41 4.98
CA CYS A 151 0.95 -15.07 4.41
C CYS A 151 -0.53 -14.82 4.10
N TYR A 152 -1.03 -13.64 4.48
CA TYR A 152 -2.37 -13.16 4.14
C TYR A 152 -2.29 -11.80 3.46
N GLN A 153 -3.17 -11.59 2.48
CA GLN A 153 -3.37 -10.30 1.82
C GLN A 153 -4.69 -9.70 2.28
N GLN A 154 -4.67 -8.45 2.71
CA GLN A 154 -5.79 -7.83 3.41
C GLN A 154 -6.18 -6.49 2.80
N ASP A 155 -7.41 -6.38 2.33
CA ASP A 155 -8.04 -5.13 1.90
C ASP A 155 -9.09 -4.68 2.92
N THR A 156 -8.93 -3.47 3.43
CA THR A 156 -9.86 -2.88 4.41
C THR A 156 -10.80 -1.86 3.81
N THR A 157 -10.80 -1.65 2.48
CA THR A 157 -11.52 -0.54 1.84
C THR A 157 -12.99 -0.84 1.55
N SER A 158 -13.36 -2.09 1.35
CA SER A 158 -14.68 -2.53 0.86
C SER A 158 -15.03 -2.05 -0.57
N LEU A 159 -14.03 -1.61 -1.36
CA LEU A 159 -14.24 -1.17 -2.75
C LEU A 159 -14.70 -2.30 -3.66
N ILE A 160 -14.19 -3.50 -3.44
CA ILE A 160 -14.47 -4.70 -4.23
C ILE A 160 -15.20 -5.79 -3.44
N GLY A 161 -15.43 -5.57 -2.16
CA GLY A 161 -16.10 -6.49 -1.25
C GLY A 161 -15.69 -6.23 0.18
N THR A 162 -16.41 -6.85 1.10
CA THR A 162 -16.03 -6.87 2.53
C THR A 162 -15.48 -8.25 2.83
N PHE A 163 -14.24 -8.30 3.25
CA PHE A 163 -13.49 -9.54 3.44
C PHE A 163 -13.16 -9.77 4.90
N ASP A 164 -12.89 -11.02 5.24
CA ASP A 164 -12.41 -11.40 6.56
C ASP A 164 -10.88 -11.41 6.61
N PHE A 165 -10.33 -11.36 7.83
CA PHE A 165 -8.89 -11.33 8.07
C PHE A 165 -8.13 -12.45 7.32
N HIS A 166 -8.68 -13.66 7.29
CA HIS A 166 -8.05 -14.84 6.69
C HIS A 166 -8.52 -15.16 5.26
N GLU A 167 -9.31 -14.26 4.64
CA GLU A 167 -9.95 -14.50 3.33
C GLU A 167 -8.93 -14.84 2.23
N PHE A 168 -7.87 -14.07 2.14
CA PHE A 168 -6.89 -14.22 1.06
C PHE A 168 -5.55 -14.75 1.58
N LYS A 169 -5.34 -16.04 1.42
CA LYS A 169 -4.10 -16.72 1.77
C LYS A 169 -3.10 -16.68 0.60
N GLY A 170 -1.82 -16.51 0.94
CA GLY A 170 -0.75 -16.35 -0.06
C GLY A 170 -0.96 -15.12 -0.91
N SER A 171 -0.91 -15.25 -2.22
CA SER A 171 -1.12 -14.15 -3.18
C SER A 171 -2.50 -14.17 -3.84
N SER A 172 -3.51 -14.77 -3.19
CA SER A 172 -4.82 -14.98 -3.81
C SER A 172 -5.59 -13.68 -4.06
N PHE A 173 -5.45 -12.65 -3.21
CA PHE A 173 -6.00 -11.32 -3.47
C PHE A 173 -5.38 -10.70 -4.72
N THR A 174 -4.04 -10.63 -4.78
CA THR A 174 -3.32 -10.12 -5.94
C THR A 174 -3.70 -10.86 -7.22
N GLN A 175 -3.82 -12.20 -7.14
CA GLN A 175 -4.22 -13.01 -8.29
C GLN A 175 -5.64 -12.75 -8.76
N SER A 176 -6.56 -12.41 -7.87
CA SER A 176 -7.97 -12.19 -8.18
C SER A 176 -8.28 -10.78 -8.64
N PHE A 177 -7.61 -9.78 -8.06
CA PHE A 177 -8.04 -8.40 -8.17
C PHE A 177 -6.96 -7.44 -8.68
N ILE A 178 -5.67 -7.78 -8.59
CA ILE A 178 -4.59 -6.87 -8.95
C ILE A 178 -4.03 -7.21 -10.32
N ARG A 179 -3.95 -6.21 -11.16
CA ARG A 179 -3.41 -6.32 -12.51
C ARG A 179 -1.89 -6.30 -12.50
N TRP A 180 -1.30 -5.40 -11.72
CA TRP A 180 0.14 -5.36 -11.41
C TRP A 180 0.41 -4.69 -10.07
N GLU A 181 1.47 -5.11 -9.41
CA GLU A 181 2.02 -4.49 -8.21
C GLU A 181 3.09 -3.47 -8.60
N GLU A 182 3.17 -2.35 -7.90
CA GLU A 182 4.12 -1.28 -8.19
C GLU A 182 5.26 -1.24 -7.19
N PHE A 183 4.95 -1.06 -5.92
CA PHE A 183 5.93 -1.03 -4.85
C PHE A 183 5.33 -1.55 -3.53
N VAL A 184 6.23 -1.90 -2.63
CA VAL A 184 5.91 -2.36 -1.28
C VAL A 184 6.73 -1.56 -0.27
N PHE A 185 6.17 -1.29 0.90
CA PHE A 185 6.87 -0.56 1.95
C PHE A 185 6.29 -0.78 3.35
N ASN A 186 7.05 -0.40 4.36
CA ASN A 186 6.63 -0.21 5.74
C ASN A 186 7.48 0.92 6.36
N ASP A 187 7.57 1.01 7.69
CA ASP A 187 8.38 2.01 8.39
C ASP A 187 9.90 1.84 8.21
N GLU A 188 10.38 0.64 7.82
CA GLU A 188 11.81 0.32 7.71
C GLU A 188 12.25 0.03 6.26
N ASP A 189 11.41 -0.66 5.48
CA ASP A 189 11.75 -1.18 4.16
C ASP A 189 10.94 -0.53 3.04
N PHE A 190 11.58 -0.36 1.88
CA PHE A 190 10.94 0.05 0.63
C PHE A 190 11.48 -0.79 -0.53
N GLY A 191 10.59 -1.31 -1.35
CA GLY A 191 10.93 -2.10 -2.54
C GLY A 191 10.04 -1.80 -3.73
N VAL A 192 10.62 -1.78 -4.93
CA VAL A 192 9.89 -1.70 -6.20
C VAL A 192 9.68 -3.12 -6.72
N VAL A 193 8.46 -3.47 -7.05
CA VAL A 193 8.15 -4.78 -7.64
C VAL A 193 8.68 -4.82 -9.07
N SER A 194 9.48 -5.83 -9.39
CA SER A 194 10.14 -5.92 -10.69
C SER A 194 9.14 -6.03 -11.84
N PRO A 195 9.28 -5.22 -12.92
CA PRO A 195 8.47 -5.34 -14.11
C PRO A 195 8.45 -6.74 -14.75
N LEU A 196 9.47 -7.56 -14.51
CA LEU A 196 9.53 -8.94 -14.99
C LEU A 196 8.47 -9.86 -14.36
N ASN A 197 7.94 -9.49 -13.19
CA ASN A 197 6.81 -10.17 -12.59
C ASN A 197 5.47 -9.75 -13.23
N LEU A 198 5.45 -8.63 -13.96
CA LEU A 198 4.27 -8.08 -14.64
C LEU A 198 3.88 -8.86 -15.90
N ILE A 199 4.82 -9.58 -16.51
CA ILE A 199 4.63 -10.25 -17.82
C ILE A 199 3.77 -11.52 -17.71
N LYS A 200 3.46 -11.99 -16.49
CA LYS A 200 2.85 -13.30 -16.26
C LYS A 200 1.33 -13.35 -16.19
N LYS A 201 0.60 -12.23 -16.28
CA LYS A 201 -0.86 -12.26 -16.18
C LYS A 201 -1.53 -11.77 -17.47
N PRO A 202 -2.03 -12.70 -18.33
CA PRO A 202 -3.05 -12.32 -19.28
C PRO A 202 -4.30 -11.87 -18.54
N TYR A 203 -4.96 -10.84 -19.05
CA TYR A 203 -6.28 -10.40 -18.60
C TYR A 203 -7.22 -11.60 -18.48
N PRO A 204 -7.94 -11.81 -17.38
CA PRO A 204 -8.97 -12.85 -17.37
C PRO A 204 -9.93 -12.54 -18.50
N PRO A 205 -10.28 -13.53 -19.34
CA PRO A 205 -11.26 -13.32 -20.38
C PRO A 205 -12.56 -12.89 -19.72
N GLY A 206 -13.12 -11.80 -20.19
CA GLY A 206 -14.30 -11.17 -19.63
C GLY A 206 -15.42 -12.19 -19.37
N SER A 207 -15.91 -12.18 -18.15
CA SER A 207 -17.19 -12.76 -17.76
C SER A 207 -18.30 -11.74 -17.99
#